data_1991a830344049cb224824c43a8ebb50
#
_entry.id   1991a830344049cb224824c43a8ebb50
#
_cell.length_a   1.000
_cell.length_b   1.000
_cell.length_c   1.000
_cell.angle_alpha   90.00
_cell.angle_beta   90.00
_cell.angle_gamma   90.00
#
_symmetry.space_group_name_H-M   'P 1'
#
loop_
_entity.id
_entity.type
_entity.pdbx_description
1 polymer ?
#
loop_
_entity_poly.entity_id
_entity_poly.type
_entity_poly.pdbx_seq_one_letter_code
_entity_poly.pdbx_strand_id
1 'polypeptide(L)'
;MYAKMRGWRHDYRHHIQTMKVHASNGEYAEIDKYLDMLDEDLTHVETVIRTGNRMADAILNSKLSLAMEKQIRVKAEAQIPVSLTVSELDLCTVISNLLDNAIDACMELPVEERLIRIYMEMKGNYLYFSIINTAGGKKKQSFLTTKGDGHGFGISRIDAIVKKYGGYVKRASEDESFSTEVLLPQ
;
A
#
# COMPACT_ATOMS: atom_id res chain seq x y z
N MET A 1 21.84 -2.09 2.32
CA MET A 1 20.48 -2.07 1.73
C MET A 1 20.21 -3.28 0.83
N TYR A 2 21.11 -3.70 -0.06
CA TYR A 2 20.95 -4.89 -0.93
C TYR A 2 20.84 -6.24 -0.20
N ALA A 3 21.36 -6.38 1.01
CA ALA A 3 21.30 -7.63 1.77
C ALA A 3 19.89 -7.93 2.33
N LYS A 4 19.15 -6.93 2.79
CA LYS A 4 17.77 -7.10 3.27
C LYS A 4 16.80 -7.47 2.14
N MET A 5 16.94 -6.90 0.94
CA MET A 5 16.12 -7.26 -0.23
C MET A 5 16.42 -8.67 -0.77
N ARG A 6 17.64 -9.17 -0.62
CA ARG A 6 17.95 -10.57 -0.98
C ARG A 6 17.33 -11.56 -0.01
N GLY A 7 17.36 -11.28 1.30
CA GLY A 7 16.69 -12.10 2.31
C GLY A 7 15.20 -12.21 2.03
N TRP A 8 14.53 -11.08 1.84
CA TRP A 8 13.08 -11.03 1.61
C TRP A 8 12.64 -11.80 0.36
N ARG A 9 13.38 -11.65 -0.76
CA ARG A 9 13.10 -12.44 -1.98
C ARG A 9 13.37 -13.93 -1.81
N HIS A 10 14.34 -14.28 -0.99
CA HIS A 10 14.65 -15.67 -0.66
C HIS A 10 13.51 -16.30 0.14
N ASP A 11 13.04 -15.61 1.18
CA ASP A 11 11.98 -16.10 2.05
C ASP A 11 10.65 -16.22 1.31
N TYR A 12 10.32 -15.20 0.49
CA TYR A 12 9.12 -15.25 -0.36
C TYR A 12 9.15 -16.39 -1.37
N ARG A 13 10.33 -16.65 -1.96
CA ARG A 13 10.50 -17.79 -2.88
C ARG A 13 10.36 -19.12 -2.15
N HIS A 14 10.84 -19.21 -0.93
CA HIS A 14 10.71 -20.38 -0.08
C HIS A 14 9.23 -20.67 0.24
N HIS A 15 8.46 -19.68 0.65
CA HIS A 15 7.01 -19.82 0.90
C HIS A 15 6.26 -20.30 -0.36
N ILE A 16 6.52 -19.68 -1.51
CA ILE A 16 5.91 -20.09 -2.78
C ILE A 16 6.31 -21.54 -3.14
N GLN A 17 7.55 -21.91 -2.89
CA GLN A 17 8.05 -23.24 -3.22
C GLN A 17 7.43 -24.33 -2.34
N THR A 18 7.27 -24.06 -1.05
CA THR A 18 6.56 -24.93 -0.09
C THR A 18 5.11 -25.15 -0.52
N MET A 19 4.38 -24.07 -0.82
CA MET A 19 3.00 -24.18 -1.31
C MET A 19 2.89 -24.98 -2.62
N LYS A 20 3.84 -24.81 -3.55
CA LYS A 20 3.87 -25.57 -4.80
C LYS A 20 4.10 -27.06 -4.59
N VAL A 21 4.95 -27.44 -3.63
CA VAL A 21 5.19 -28.86 -3.30
C VAL A 21 3.91 -29.48 -2.74
N HIS A 22 3.25 -28.84 -1.77
CA HIS A 22 1.99 -29.35 -1.24
C HIS A 22 0.89 -29.42 -2.31
N ALA A 23 0.80 -28.40 -3.18
CA ALA A 23 -0.16 -28.41 -4.29
C ALA A 23 0.10 -29.57 -5.29
N SER A 24 1.36 -29.83 -5.63
CA SER A 24 1.71 -30.94 -6.54
C SER A 24 1.44 -32.32 -5.95
N ASN A 25 1.44 -32.43 -4.62
CA ASN A 25 1.11 -33.65 -3.90
C ASN A 25 -0.40 -33.81 -3.63
N GLY A 26 -1.22 -32.80 -3.96
CA GLY A 26 -2.65 -32.79 -3.64
C GLY A 26 -2.96 -32.54 -2.16
N GLU A 27 -1.99 -32.06 -1.39
CA GLU A 27 -2.06 -31.85 0.05
C GLU A 27 -2.67 -30.47 0.37
N TYR A 28 -3.91 -30.22 -0.08
CA TYR A 28 -4.56 -28.90 0.05
C TYR A 28 -4.77 -28.48 1.51
N ALA A 29 -5.04 -29.43 2.41
CA ALA A 29 -5.18 -29.14 3.83
C ALA A 29 -3.88 -28.64 4.49
N GLU A 30 -2.71 -29.08 3.97
CA GLU A 30 -1.42 -28.59 4.45
C GLU A 30 -1.11 -27.20 3.90
N ILE A 31 -1.61 -26.87 2.70
CA ILE A 31 -1.54 -25.50 2.15
C ILE A 31 -2.37 -24.56 3.03
N ASP A 32 -3.59 -24.94 3.37
CA ASP A 32 -4.46 -24.12 4.24
C ASP A 32 -3.81 -23.89 5.61
N LYS A 33 -3.29 -24.93 6.26
CA LYS A 33 -2.55 -24.78 7.53
C LYS A 33 -1.33 -23.89 7.41
N TYR A 34 -0.60 -24.00 6.30
CA TYR A 34 0.60 -23.21 6.07
C TYR A 34 0.26 -21.73 5.82
N LEU A 35 -0.85 -21.47 5.13
CA LEU A 35 -1.40 -20.13 4.95
C LEU A 35 -1.90 -19.54 6.26
N ASP A 36 -2.60 -20.35 7.09
CA ASP A 36 -3.06 -19.94 8.43
C ASP A 36 -1.86 -19.57 9.32
N MET A 37 -0.79 -20.35 9.30
CA MET A 37 0.43 -20.08 10.07
C MET A 37 1.11 -18.77 9.59
N LEU A 38 1.15 -18.53 8.28
CA LEU A 38 1.66 -17.26 7.72
C LEU A 38 0.74 -16.08 8.08
N ASP A 39 -0.57 -16.32 8.17
CA ASP A 39 -1.55 -15.31 8.55
C ASP A 39 -1.50 -15.02 10.05
N GLU A 40 -1.23 -15.99 10.90
CA GLU A 40 -0.97 -15.79 12.34
C GLU A 40 0.26 -14.93 12.60
N ASP A 41 1.34 -15.13 11.86
CA ASP A 41 2.54 -14.26 11.91
C ASP A 41 2.24 -12.81 11.45
N LEU A 42 1.22 -12.63 10.61
CA LEU A 42 0.73 -11.32 10.16
C LEU A 42 -0.36 -10.74 11.10
N THR A 43 -1.08 -11.55 11.86
CA THR A 43 -2.27 -11.13 12.63
C THR A 43 -2.00 -10.55 14.01
N HIS A 44 -0.76 -10.36 14.43
CA HIS A 44 -0.47 -9.45 15.55
C HIS A 44 -0.77 -7.97 15.23
N VAL A 45 -1.37 -7.73 14.05
CA VAL A 45 -1.82 -6.42 13.61
C VAL A 45 -3.28 -6.22 14.02
N GLU A 46 -3.53 -5.41 15.04
CA GLU A 46 -4.89 -4.91 15.33
C GLU A 46 -5.54 -4.41 14.04
N THR A 47 -6.71 -4.94 13.69
CA THR A 47 -7.45 -4.52 12.49
C THR A 47 -7.85 -3.06 12.65
N VAL A 48 -7.12 -2.17 12.02
CA VAL A 48 -7.30 -0.71 12.14
C VAL A 48 -8.47 -0.25 11.29
N ILE A 49 -8.71 -0.91 10.14
CA ILE A 49 -9.73 -0.50 9.18
C ILE A 49 -10.43 -1.69 8.55
N ARG A 50 -11.74 -1.52 8.28
CA ARG A 50 -12.57 -2.44 7.50
C ARG A 50 -13.28 -1.65 6.39
N THR A 51 -12.81 -1.82 5.17
CA THR A 51 -13.36 -1.13 4.00
C THR A 51 -14.59 -1.83 3.42
N GLY A 52 -14.70 -3.13 3.64
CA GLY A 52 -15.64 -4.04 2.98
C GLY A 52 -14.99 -4.89 1.89
N ASN A 53 -13.81 -4.55 1.42
CA ASN A 53 -13.04 -5.33 0.44
C ASN A 53 -11.86 -6.02 1.14
N ARG A 54 -11.86 -7.36 1.17
CA ARG A 54 -10.87 -8.14 1.93
C ARG A 54 -9.42 -7.85 1.55
N MET A 55 -9.16 -7.65 0.25
CA MET A 55 -7.80 -7.42 -0.23
C MET A 55 -7.32 -6.01 0.14
N ALA A 56 -8.19 -5.00 0.01
CA ALA A 56 -7.89 -3.65 0.47
C ALA A 56 -7.68 -3.61 1.98
N ASP A 57 -8.48 -4.35 2.76
CA ASP A 57 -8.33 -4.47 4.21
C ASP A 57 -6.96 -5.04 4.59
N ALA A 58 -6.55 -6.13 3.96
CA ALA A 58 -5.27 -6.78 4.22
C ALA A 58 -4.09 -5.83 3.96
N ILE A 59 -4.07 -5.17 2.79
CA ILE A 59 -2.96 -4.29 2.43
C ILE A 59 -2.95 -3.00 3.25
N LEU A 60 -4.12 -2.40 3.50
CA LEU A 60 -4.24 -1.21 4.34
C LEU A 60 -3.76 -1.51 5.75
N ASN A 61 -4.30 -2.54 6.40
CA ASN A 61 -3.93 -2.86 7.77
C ASN A 61 -2.44 -3.17 7.91
N SER A 62 -1.85 -3.92 6.98
CA SER A 62 -0.41 -4.18 6.96
C SER A 62 0.42 -2.89 6.88
N LYS A 63 0.04 -1.95 5.99
CA LYS A 63 0.75 -0.68 5.84
C LYS A 63 0.52 0.28 7.01
N LEU A 64 -0.69 0.28 7.57
CA LEU A 64 -1.02 1.11 8.73
C LEU A 64 -0.27 0.66 9.98
N SER A 65 -0.12 -0.64 10.19
CA SER A 65 0.71 -1.16 11.28
C SER A 65 2.16 -0.75 11.14
N LEU A 66 2.73 -0.87 9.93
CA LEU A 66 4.09 -0.38 9.67
C LEU A 66 4.22 1.13 9.96
N ALA A 67 3.20 1.93 9.61
CA ALA A 67 3.19 3.35 9.91
C ALA A 67 3.16 3.62 11.42
N MET A 68 2.34 2.86 12.17
CA MET A 68 2.24 2.98 13.63
C MET A 68 3.55 2.58 14.32
N GLU A 69 4.18 1.48 13.90
CA GLU A 69 5.51 1.09 14.39
C GLU A 69 6.55 2.19 14.20
N LYS A 70 6.43 2.97 13.12
CA LYS A 70 7.27 4.14 12.83
C LYS A 70 6.80 5.42 13.54
N GLN A 71 5.88 5.29 14.50
CA GLN A 71 5.32 6.40 15.25
C GLN A 71 4.67 7.49 14.36
N ILE A 72 4.06 7.08 13.26
CA ILE A 72 3.28 7.94 12.39
C ILE A 72 1.82 7.91 12.85
N ARG A 73 1.25 9.07 13.15
CA ARG A 73 -0.19 9.17 13.44
C ARG A 73 -0.98 8.90 12.17
N VAL A 74 -1.99 8.04 12.25
CA VAL A 74 -2.83 7.68 11.11
C VAL A 74 -4.28 8.06 11.39
N LYS A 75 -4.93 8.66 10.40
CA LYS A 75 -6.39 8.85 10.34
C LYS A 75 -6.87 8.21 9.04
N ALA A 76 -7.70 7.18 9.13
CA ALA A 76 -8.16 6.44 7.97
C ALA A 76 -9.68 6.27 8.00
N GLU A 77 -10.31 6.64 6.90
CA GLU A 77 -11.72 6.41 6.61
C GLU A 77 -11.81 5.77 5.23
N ALA A 78 -12.30 4.54 5.15
CA ALA A 78 -12.42 3.86 3.87
C ALA A 78 -13.63 2.94 3.86
N GLN A 79 -14.44 3.10 2.83
CA GLN A 79 -15.58 2.25 2.54
C GLN A 79 -15.66 2.02 1.03
N ILE A 80 -15.47 0.79 0.60
CA ILE A 80 -15.46 0.42 -0.81
C ILE A 80 -16.22 -0.89 -1.04
N PRO A 81 -16.72 -1.13 -2.26
CA PRO A 81 -17.43 -2.36 -2.58
C PRO A 81 -16.57 -3.62 -2.40
N VAL A 82 -17.22 -4.73 -2.08
CA VAL A 82 -16.57 -6.06 -1.98
C VAL A 82 -15.85 -6.43 -3.28
N SER A 83 -16.47 -6.13 -4.43
CA SER A 83 -15.91 -6.38 -5.75
C SER A 83 -15.76 -5.08 -6.54
N LEU A 84 -14.66 -4.95 -7.26
CA LEU A 84 -14.31 -3.82 -8.09
C LEU A 84 -13.95 -4.32 -9.50
N THR A 85 -14.09 -3.47 -10.51
CA THR A 85 -13.59 -3.74 -11.88
C THR A 85 -12.07 -3.70 -11.95
N VAL A 86 -11.45 -2.89 -11.11
CA VAL A 86 -9.99 -2.89 -10.94
C VAL A 86 -9.54 -4.21 -10.32
N SER A 87 -8.55 -4.87 -10.93
CA SER A 87 -8.02 -6.12 -10.38
C SER A 87 -7.44 -5.92 -8.99
N GLU A 88 -7.60 -6.91 -8.12
CA GLU A 88 -7.06 -6.88 -6.76
C GLU A 88 -5.56 -6.59 -6.73
N LEU A 89 -4.80 -7.19 -7.66
CA LEU A 89 -3.36 -6.98 -7.77
C LEU A 89 -3.00 -5.52 -8.09
N ASP A 90 -3.72 -4.90 -9.02
CA ASP A 90 -3.48 -3.51 -9.39
C ASP A 90 -3.89 -2.57 -8.25
N LEU A 91 -5.04 -2.83 -7.62
CA LEU A 91 -5.50 -2.07 -6.45
C LEU A 91 -4.47 -2.13 -5.31
N CYS A 92 -4.00 -3.33 -4.96
CA CYS A 92 -2.95 -3.52 -3.96
C CYS A 92 -1.66 -2.79 -4.33
N THR A 93 -1.27 -2.86 -5.60
CA THR A 93 -0.06 -2.18 -6.08
C THR A 93 -0.17 -0.67 -5.92
N VAL A 94 -1.32 -0.09 -6.27
CA VAL A 94 -1.54 1.36 -6.12
C VAL A 94 -1.56 1.76 -4.65
N ILE A 95 -2.35 1.10 -3.81
CA ILE A 95 -2.45 1.39 -2.37
C ILE A 95 -1.07 1.28 -1.70
N SER A 96 -0.35 0.18 -1.95
CA SER A 96 0.98 -0.03 -1.36
C SER A 96 1.96 1.06 -1.73
N ASN A 97 2.07 1.40 -3.03
CA ASN A 97 3.03 2.41 -3.47
C ASN A 97 2.69 3.81 -2.92
N LEU A 98 1.41 4.14 -2.82
CA LEU A 98 0.97 5.41 -2.25
C LEU A 98 1.32 5.50 -0.76
N LEU A 99 1.05 4.45 0.00
CA LEU A 99 1.35 4.41 1.43
C LEU A 99 2.85 4.34 1.71
N ASP A 100 3.62 3.58 0.93
CA ASP A 100 5.08 3.56 1.05
C ASP A 100 5.68 4.95 0.83
N ASN A 101 5.21 5.68 -0.18
CA ASN A 101 5.63 7.05 -0.42
C ASN A 101 5.27 7.99 0.74
N ALA A 102 4.07 7.85 1.30
CA ALA A 102 3.61 8.66 2.43
C ALA A 102 4.41 8.36 3.71
N ILE A 103 4.66 7.08 4.01
CA ILE A 103 5.48 6.64 5.14
C ILE A 103 6.90 7.16 5.01
N ASP A 104 7.51 7.00 3.84
CA ASP A 104 8.87 7.47 3.58
C ASP A 104 9.01 8.98 3.75
N ALA A 105 8.02 9.75 3.27
CA ALA A 105 8.02 11.21 3.44
C ALA A 105 7.89 11.61 4.91
N CYS A 106 7.02 10.94 5.68
CA CYS A 106 6.89 11.18 7.12
C CYS A 106 8.16 10.85 7.89
N MET A 107 8.95 9.86 7.45
CA MET A 107 10.20 9.48 8.12
C MET A 107 11.31 10.54 8.02
N GLU A 108 11.17 11.52 7.12
CA GLU A 108 12.07 12.68 7.04
C GLU A 108 11.77 13.75 8.12
N LEU A 109 10.66 13.60 8.88
CA LEU A 109 10.16 14.57 9.85
C LEU A 109 10.37 14.09 11.30
N PRO A 110 10.40 15.02 12.28
CA PRO A 110 10.26 14.70 13.69
C PRO A 110 8.99 13.89 13.97
N VAL A 111 9.01 13.05 14.99
CA VAL A 111 7.91 12.12 15.31
C VAL A 111 6.58 12.86 15.51
N GLU A 112 6.64 14.02 16.17
CA GLU A 112 5.47 14.82 16.54
C GLU A 112 4.72 15.38 15.32
N GLU A 113 5.43 15.51 14.20
CA GLU A 113 4.90 16.08 12.95
C GLU A 113 4.37 15.02 11.99
N ARG A 114 4.66 13.71 12.24
CA ARG A 114 4.29 12.63 11.34
C ARG A 114 2.78 12.38 11.35
N LEU A 115 2.15 12.55 10.20
CA LEU A 115 0.72 12.29 10.03
C LEU A 115 0.43 11.78 8.62
N ILE A 116 -0.39 10.73 8.54
CA ILE A 116 -0.99 10.24 7.29
C ILE A 116 -2.50 10.26 7.46
N ARG A 117 -3.20 10.78 6.45
CA ARG A 117 -4.66 10.71 6.32
C ARG A 117 -5.01 9.91 5.07
N ILE A 118 -5.95 8.99 5.22
CA ILE A 118 -6.42 8.12 4.15
C ILE A 118 -7.92 8.28 4.07
N TYR A 119 -8.40 8.49 2.85
CA TYR A 119 -9.82 8.54 2.57
C TYR A 119 -10.13 7.74 1.30
N MET A 120 -11.09 6.82 1.37
CA MET A 120 -11.50 5.98 0.23
C MET A 120 -13.02 5.81 0.22
N GLU A 121 -13.65 6.08 -0.91
CA GLU A 121 -15.09 5.88 -1.10
C GLU A 121 -15.46 5.72 -2.57
N MET A 122 -16.67 5.29 -2.83
CA MET A 122 -17.27 5.39 -4.17
C MET A 122 -17.86 6.78 -4.41
N LYS A 123 -17.46 7.43 -5.51
CA LYS A 123 -18.05 8.67 -6.03
C LYS A 123 -18.74 8.38 -7.37
N GLY A 124 -20.02 8.05 -7.30
CA GLY A 124 -20.75 7.55 -8.47
C GLY A 124 -20.11 6.24 -8.96
N ASN A 125 -19.69 6.21 -10.22
CA ASN A 125 -19.04 5.06 -10.84
C ASN A 125 -17.50 5.10 -10.73
N TYR A 126 -16.96 5.84 -9.78
CA TYR A 126 -15.51 5.95 -9.58
C TYR A 126 -15.13 5.54 -8.16
N LEU A 127 -14.12 4.72 -8.05
CA LEU A 127 -13.41 4.55 -6.80
C LEU A 127 -12.50 5.77 -6.62
N TYR A 128 -12.80 6.59 -5.62
CA TYR A 128 -11.97 7.70 -5.20
C TYR A 128 -11.16 7.33 -3.99
N PHE A 129 -9.88 7.63 -3.99
CA PHE A 129 -9.07 7.60 -2.79
C PHE A 129 -8.06 8.73 -2.77
N SER A 130 -7.82 9.23 -1.57
CA SER A 130 -6.92 10.32 -1.25
C SER A 130 -5.99 9.90 -0.13
N ILE A 131 -4.71 10.10 -0.32
CA ILE A 131 -3.70 9.95 0.72
C ILE A 131 -2.99 11.29 0.87
N ILE A 132 -3.00 11.81 2.09
CA ILE A 132 -2.36 13.07 2.47
C ILE A 132 -1.37 12.76 3.58
N ASN A 133 -0.15 13.19 3.42
CA ASN A 133 0.87 13.06 4.45
C ASN A 133 1.56 14.40 4.74
N THR A 134 2.05 14.56 5.95
CA THR A 134 2.97 15.65 6.26
C THR A 134 4.28 15.46 5.52
N ALA A 135 4.86 16.54 5.06
CA ALA A 135 6.12 16.57 4.31
C ALA A 135 6.91 17.83 4.69
N GLY A 136 8.23 17.71 4.73
CA GLY A 136 9.08 18.86 5.03
C GLY A 136 9.00 19.95 3.97
N GLY A 137 8.87 21.21 4.40
CA GLY A 137 8.55 22.41 3.61
C GLY A 137 9.55 22.86 2.53
N LYS A 138 10.36 21.97 1.99
CA LYS A 138 11.13 22.26 0.77
C LYS A 138 10.26 21.88 -0.43
N LYS A 139 9.73 22.89 -1.13
CA LYS A 139 9.06 22.71 -2.42
C LYS A 139 9.95 21.86 -3.34
N LYS A 140 9.73 20.55 -3.35
CA LYS A 140 10.26 19.69 -4.40
C LYS A 140 9.41 19.97 -5.65
N GLN A 141 9.88 20.84 -6.52
CA GLN A 141 9.26 21.15 -7.83
C GLN A 141 9.21 19.92 -8.77
N SER A 142 9.80 18.81 -8.37
CA SER A 142 9.81 17.58 -9.15
C SER A 142 9.17 16.46 -8.35
N PHE A 143 8.09 15.91 -8.87
CA PHE A 143 7.50 14.64 -8.39
C PHE A 143 8.40 13.43 -8.72
N LEU A 144 9.60 13.66 -9.23
CA LEU A 144 10.63 12.66 -9.45
C LEU A 144 11.31 12.35 -8.13
N THR A 145 11.49 11.09 -7.84
CA THR A 145 12.14 10.63 -6.61
C THR A 145 13.58 11.11 -6.56
N THR A 146 13.99 11.69 -5.44
CA THR A 146 15.40 12.03 -5.13
C THR A 146 16.17 10.83 -4.57
N LYS A 147 15.53 9.67 -4.46
CA LYS A 147 16.16 8.42 -4.00
C LYS A 147 16.88 7.78 -5.18
N GLY A 148 18.16 7.44 -5.00
CA GLY A 148 19.04 6.84 -6.01
C GLY A 148 18.48 5.55 -6.64
N ASP A 149 19.23 4.99 -7.58
CA ASP A 149 18.86 3.83 -8.40
C ASP A 149 18.08 2.74 -7.64
N GLY A 150 16.80 2.56 -7.98
CA GLY A 150 15.92 1.53 -7.44
C GLY A 150 14.63 2.00 -6.75
N HIS A 151 14.42 3.29 -6.47
CA HIS A 151 13.24 3.81 -5.75
C HIS A 151 12.28 4.68 -6.59
N GLY A 152 12.54 4.88 -7.88
CA GLY A 152 11.73 5.71 -8.79
C GLY A 152 10.49 5.04 -9.38
N PHE A 153 10.30 3.75 -9.18
CA PHE A 153 9.28 2.97 -9.90
C PHE A 153 7.86 3.05 -9.30
N GLY A 154 7.72 3.51 -8.05
CA GLY A 154 6.41 3.56 -7.38
C GLY A 154 5.43 4.50 -8.07
N ILE A 155 5.85 5.72 -8.36
CA ILE A 155 5.02 6.74 -9.01
C ILE A 155 4.66 6.31 -10.43
N SER A 156 5.62 5.84 -11.22
CA SER A 156 5.39 5.38 -12.59
C SER A 156 4.45 4.17 -12.66
N ARG A 157 4.51 3.27 -11.67
CA ARG A 157 3.56 2.14 -11.55
C ARG A 157 2.14 2.61 -11.26
N ILE A 158 1.98 3.56 -10.35
CA ILE A 158 0.66 4.16 -10.06
C ILE A 158 0.09 4.76 -11.34
N ASP A 159 0.87 5.58 -12.04
CA ASP A 159 0.44 6.26 -13.28
C ASP A 159 0.07 5.26 -14.38
N ALA A 160 0.86 4.21 -14.55
CA ALA A 160 0.59 3.16 -15.52
C ALA A 160 -0.72 2.41 -15.23
N ILE A 161 -0.98 2.07 -13.95
CA ILE A 161 -2.20 1.40 -13.54
C ILE A 161 -3.40 2.33 -13.70
N VAL A 162 -3.32 3.57 -13.21
CA VAL A 162 -4.40 4.54 -13.34
C VAL A 162 -4.76 4.75 -14.81
N LYS A 163 -3.76 4.89 -15.68
CA LYS A 163 -3.95 5.00 -17.13
C LYS A 163 -4.57 3.74 -17.74
N LYS A 164 -4.17 2.53 -17.29
CA LYS A 164 -4.73 1.25 -17.76
C LYS A 164 -6.24 1.19 -17.58
N TYR A 165 -6.76 1.76 -16.51
CA TYR A 165 -8.21 1.78 -16.20
C TYR A 165 -8.90 3.06 -16.68
N GLY A 166 -8.23 3.95 -17.42
CA GLY A 166 -8.80 5.23 -17.84
C GLY A 166 -9.11 6.18 -16.68
N GLY A 167 -8.41 6.01 -15.59
CA GLY A 167 -8.56 6.81 -14.38
C GLY A 167 -7.77 8.11 -14.42
N TYR A 168 -7.80 8.81 -13.30
CA TYR A 168 -7.10 10.08 -13.11
C TYR A 168 -6.32 10.09 -11.80
N VAL A 169 -5.14 10.70 -11.81
CA VAL A 169 -4.32 10.93 -10.63
C VAL A 169 -3.88 12.37 -10.55
N LYS A 170 -4.07 12.99 -9.39
CA LYS A 170 -3.62 14.35 -9.08
C LYS A 170 -2.70 14.30 -7.87
N ARG A 171 -1.62 15.07 -7.95
CA ARG A 171 -0.69 15.28 -6.85
C ARG A 171 -0.56 16.76 -6.57
N ALA A 172 -0.56 17.11 -5.31
CA ALA A 172 -0.34 18.48 -4.88
C ALA A 172 0.64 18.51 -3.71
N SER A 173 1.53 19.49 -3.72
CA SER A 173 2.46 19.77 -2.62
C SER A 173 2.14 21.15 -2.08
N GLU A 174 1.79 21.22 -0.82
CA GLU A 174 1.63 22.44 -0.04
C GLU A 174 2.78 22.55 0.96
N ASP A 175 2.86 23.68 1.71
CA ASP A 175 4.06 23.98 2.50
C ASP A 175 4.49 22.88 3.47
N GLU A 176 3.56 22.17 4.08
CA GLU A 176 3.83 21.11 5.08
C GLU A 176 3.15 19.78 4.75
N SER A 177 2.56 19.65 3.55
CA SER A 177 1.82 18.44 3.18
C SER A 177 1.99 18.08 1.72
N PHE A 178 1.84 16.79 1.46
CA PHE A 178 1.74 16.22 0.11
C PHE A 178 0.47 15.40 0.01
N SER A 179 -0.28 15.60 -1.07
CA SER A 179 -1.49 14.85 -1.34
C SER A 179 -1.43 14.13 -2.68
N THR A 180 -1.96 12.92 -2.70
CA THR A 180 -2.24 12.19 -3.94
C THR A 180 -3.71 11.77 -3.95
N GLU A 181 -4.42 12.16 -4.97
CA GLU A 181 -5.81 11.80 -5.24
C GLU A 181 -5.87 10.91 -6.47
N VAL A 182 -6.62 9.84 -6.40
CA VAL A 182 -6.81 8.89 -7.50
C VAL A 182 -8.29 8.64 -7.72
N LEU A 183 -8.70 8.61 -8.98
CA LEU A 183 -10.03 8.23 -9.45
C LEU A 183 -9.88 7.07 -10.42
N LEU A 184 -10.53 5.95 -10.12
CA LEU A 184 -10.55 4.76 -10.98
C LEU A 184 -11.99 4.43 -11.34
N PRO A 185 -12.35 4.39 -12.63
CA PRO A 185 -13.67 3.94 -13.08
C PRO A 185 -13.97 2.52 -12.62
N GLN A 186 -15.27 2.27 -12.28
CA GLN A 186 -15.77 0.97 -11.80
C GLN A 186 -16.89 0.44 -12.67
#